data_f904a4874b566512c5592ace3a3e1382
#
_entry.id   f904a4874b566512c5592ace3a3e1382
#
_cell.length_a   1.000
_cell.length_b   1.000
_cell.length_c   1.000
_cell.angle_alpha   90.00
_cell.angle_beta   90.00
_cell.angle_gamma   90.00
#
_symmetry.space_group_name_H-M   'P 1'
#
loop_
_entity.id
_entity.type
_entity.pdbx_description
1 polymer ?
#
loop_
_entity_poly.entity_id
_entity_poly.type
_entity_poly.pdbx_seq_one_letter_code
_entity_poly.pdbx_strand_id
1 'polypeptide(L)'
;MGKTIAEIVGENRAKFSVDADQTVGQVIEYMYGNKVGAVAVCDGDNVVGVFSERDLLRRVVHEALDPDRLAIRDVMTSPVFWISMDERYEVAKAIMVDKDVRHLVVKDGKRRYRGFVSSRELLEADLWDSRDLVGKLNDDYYAHQFQP
;
A
#
# COMPACT_ATOMS: atom_id res chain seq x y z
N MET A 1 2.32 -20.88 13.04
CA MET A 1 1.27 -20.58 12.06
C MET A 1 1.27 -19.09 11.76
N GLY A 2 1.23 -18.73 10.50
CA GLY A 2 1.26 -17.34 10.07
C GLY A 2 -0.07 -16.63 10.31
N LYS A 3 -0.01 -15.31 10.37
CA LYS A 3 -1.18 -14.45 10.51
C LYS A 3 -2.00 -14.43 9.22
N THR A 4 -3.30 -14.19 9.36
CA THR A 4 -4.17 -13.89 8.22
C THR A 4 -4.00 -12.42 7.81
N ILE A 5 -4.44 -12.12 6.59
CA ILE A 5 -4.47 -10.74 6.10
C ILE A 5 -5.37 -9.88 7.01
N ALA A 6 -6.51 -10.40 7.45
CA ALA A 6 -7.40 -9.70 8.39
C ALA A 6 -6.69 -9.26 9.68
N GLU A 7 -5.84 -10.13 10.23
CA GLU A 7 -5.08 -9.82 11.44
C GLU A 7 -4.02 -8.73 11.23
N ILE A 8 -3.48 -8.63 10.03
CA ILE A 8 -2.49 -7.61 9.67
C ILE A 8 -3.17 -6.28 9.37
N VAL A 9 -4.20 -6.29 8.53
CA VAL A 9 -4.90 -5.07 8.09
C VAL A 9 -5.78 -4.50 9.19
N GLY A 10 -6.37 -5.35 10.05
CA GLY A 10 -7.30 -4.96 11.09
C GLY A 10 -8.70 -4.65 10.55
N GLU A 11 -9.69 -4.79 11.40
CA GLU A 11 -11.09 -4.59 11.01
C GLU A 11 -11.46 -3.11 10.77
N ASN A 12 -10.80 -2.20 11.47
CA ASN A 12 -11.12 -0.77 11.48
C ASN A 12 -10.12 0.08 10.68
N ARG A 13 -9.36 -0.54 9.82
CA ARG A 13 -8.40 0.20 9.02
C ARG A 13 -9.11 1.14 8.05
N ALA A 14 -8.67 2.39 8.02
CA ALA A 14 -9.15 3.37 7.07
C ALA A 14 -8.85 2.90 5.63
N LYS A 15 -9.87 2.97 4.79
CA LYS A 15 -9.76 2.62 3.37
C LYS A 15 -9.40 3.88 2.60
N PHE A 16 -8.13 4.02 2.24
CA PHE A 16 -7.69 5.17 1.46
C PHE A 16 -7.96 4.91 -0.01
N SER A 17 -8.97 5.59 -0.53
CA SER A 17 -9.38 5.47 -1.92
C SER A 17 -9.76 6.81 -2.52
N VAL A 18 -9.58 6.92 -3.83
CA VAL A 18 -9.92 8.08 -4.62
C VAL A 18 -10.71 7.65 -5.85
N ASP A 19 -11.48 8.56 -6.42
CA ASP A 19 -12.20 8.31 -7.66
C ASP A 19 -11.26 8.40 -8.87
N ALA A 20 -11.47 7.51 -9.83
CA ALA A 20 -10.63 7.42 -11.04
C ALA A 20 -10.64 8.69 -11.92
N ASP A 21 -11.66 9.52 -11.79
CA ASP A 21 -11.78 10.77 -12.54
C ASP A 21 -11.16 11.98 -11.83
N GLN A 22 -10.70 11.82 -10.58
CA GLN A 22 -9.98 12.90 -9.89
C GLN A 22 -8.65 13.19 -10.59
N THR A 23 -8.22 14.45 -10.52
CA THR A 23 -6.91 14.84 -11.04
C THR A 23 -5.79 14.31 -10.14
N VAL A 24 -4.60 14.16 -10.71
CA VAL A 24 -3.40 13.80 -9.94
C VAL A 24 -3.18 14.81 -8.81
N GLY A 25 -3.37 16.11 -9.07
CA GLY A 25 -3.24 17.16 -8.06
C GLY A 25 -4.17 16.94 -6.86
N GLN A 26 -5.44 16.61 -7.11
CA GLN A 26 -6.39 16.28 -6.04
C GLN A 26 -5.97 15.05 -5.25
N VAL A 27 -5.45 14.03 -5.92
CA VAL A 27 -4.98 12.80 -5.27
C VAL A 27 -3.73 13.07 -4.42
N ILE A 28 -2.82 13.91 -4.90
CA ILE A 28 -1.63 14.33 -4.13
C ILE A 28 -2.07 15.00 -2.82
N GLU A 29 -3.02 15.92 -2.87
CA GLU A 29 -3.54 16.60 -1.68
C GLU A 29 -4.19 15.60 -0.71
N TYR A 30 -4.94 14.64 -1.23
CA TYR A 30 -5.54 13.58 -0.42
C TYR A 30 -4.48 12.72 0.27
N MET A 31 -3.45 12.28 -0.46
CA MET A 31 -2.36 11.47 0.08
C MET A 31 -1.56 12.23 1.14
N TYR A 32 -1.25 13.49 0.87
CA TYR A 32 -0.52 14.36 1.80
C TYR A 32 -1.32 14.57 3.09
N GLY A 33 -2.59 14.91 2.97
CA GLY A 33 -3.46 15.15 4.13
C GLY A 33 -3.67 13.92 5.01
N ASN A 34 -3.70 12.73 4.41
CA ASN A 34 -3.87 11.46 5.13
C ASN A 34 -2.53 10.79 5.48
N LYS A 35 -1.40 11.35 5.09
CA LYS A 35 -0.05 10.84 5.35
C LYS A 35 0.13 9.40 4.83
N VAL A 36 -0.36 9.13 3.63
CA VAL A 36 -0.28 7.81 3.00
C VAL A 36 0.54 7.87 1.72
N GLY A 37 1.30 6.83 1.43
CA GLY A 37 2.15 6.71 0.25
C GLY A 37 1.50 6.01 -0.93
N ALA A 38 0.28 5.51 -0.77
CA ALA A 38 -0.49 4.86 -1.81
C ALA A 38 -1.98 4.95 -1.53
N VAL A 39 -2.79 4.93 -2.59
CA VAL A 39 -4.26 4.93 -2.51
C VAL A 39 -4.82 3.95 -3.53
N ALA A 40 -5.98 3.37 -3.21
CA ALA A 40 -6.76 2.64 -4.18
C ALA A 40 -7.48 3.63 -5.10
N VAL A 41 -7.52 3.32 -6.38
CA VAL A 41 -8.27 4.10 -7.38
C VAL A 41 -9.53 3.32 -7.73
N CYS A 42 -10.69 3.94 -7.54
CA CYS A 42 -11.98 3.30 -7.69
C CYS A 42 -12.79 3.91 -8.82
N ASP A 43 -13.53 3.06 -9.52
CA ASP A 43 -14.59 3.45 -10.44
C ASP A 43 -15.89 2.88 -9.85
N GLY A 44 -16.68 3.73 -9.21
CA GLY A 44 -17.79 3.29 -8.36
C GLY A 44 -17.29 2.42 -7.21
N ASP A 45 -17.84 1.23 -7.07
CA ASP A 45 -17.46 0.28 -6.02
C ASP A 45 -16.27 -0.62 -6.40
N ASN A 46 -15.75 -0.49 -7.62
CA ASN A 46 -14.68 -1.33 -8.13
C ASN A 46 -13.32 -0.64 -7.99
N VAL A 47 -12.35 -1.33 -7.43
CA VAL A 47 -10.95 -0.91 -7.45
C VAL A 47 -10.38 -1.24 -8.83
N VAL A 48 -9.98 -0.19 -9.56
CA VAL A 48 -9.47 -0.32 -10.92
C VAL A 48 -7.96 -0.11 -11.01
N GLY A 49 -7.35 0.43 -9.97
CA GLY A 49 -5.91 0.67 -9.93
C GLY A 49 -5.42 1.00 -8.53
N VAL A 50 -4.11 1.17 -8.43
CA VAL A 50 -3.42 1.71 -7.25
C VAL A 50 -2.51 2.83 -7.74
N PHE A 51 -2.48 3.93 -7.01
CA PHE A 51 -1.55 5.03 -7.26
C PHE A 51 -0.64 5.23 -6.06
N SER A 52 0.65 5.29 -6.30
CA SER A 52 1.68 5.40 -5.26
C SER A 52 2.63 6.58 -5.52
N GLU A 53 3.42 6.93 -4.50
CA GLU A 53 4.51 7.92 -4.64
C GLU A 53 5.48 7.56 -5.78
N ARG A 54 5.69 6.26 -6.02
CA ARG A 54 6.52 5.79 -7.13
C ARG A 54 5.87 6.12 -8.49
N ASP A 55 4.56 5.94 -8.62
CA ASP A 55 3.83 6.32 -9.84
C ASP A 55 3.91 7.82 -10.07
N LEU A 56 3.78 8.62 -9.01
CA LEU A 56 3.93 10.07 -9.10
C LEU A 56 5.31 10.45 -9.66
N LEU A 57 6.38 9.87 -9.11
CA LEU A 57 7.73 10.15 -9.58
C LEU A 57 7.94 9.72 -11.02
N ARG A 58 7.55 8.49 -11.37
CA ARG A 58 7.90 7.87 -12.65
C ARG A 58 6.98 8.28 -13.80
N ARG A 59 5.70 8.46 -13.52
CA ARG A 59 4.67 8.65 -14.56
C ARG A 59 4.17 10.08 -14.69
N VAL A 60 4.45 10.92 -13.71
CA VAL A 60 4.01 12.32 -13.69
C VAL A 60 5.21 13.25 -13.69
N VAL A 61 6.03 13.21 -12.65
CA VAL A 61 7.17 14.15 -12.50
C VAL A 61 8.23 13.90 -13.55
N HIS A 62 8.68 12.67 -13.74
CA HIS A 62 9.71 12.34 -14.73
C HIS A 62 9.24 12.66 -16.16
N GLU A 63 7.96 12.46 -16.46
CA GLU A 63 7.38 12.74 -17.76
C GLU A 63 6.98 14.21 -17.96
N ALA A 64 7.22 15.06 -16.94
CA ALA A 64 6.89 16.48 -16.95
C ALA A 64 5.43 16.78 -17.26
N LEU A 65 4.52 15.94 -16.76
CA LEU A 65 3.08 16.12 -16.93
C LEU A 65 2.51 17.06 -15.88
N ASP A 66 1.46 17.79 -16.24
CA ASP A 66 0.77 18.70 -15.33
C ASP A 66 -0.23 17.93 -14.46
N PRO A 67 0.00 17.87 -13.14
CA PRO A 67 -0.90 17.15 -12.22
C PRO A 67 -2.35 17.66 -12.26
N ASP A 68 -2.57 18.92 -12.54
CA ASP A 68 -3.91 19.53 -12.52
C ASP A 68 -4.73 19.22 -13.76
N ARG A 69 -4.10 18.70 -14.81
CA ARG A 69 -4.75 18.36 -16.09
C ARG A 69 -4.81 16.87 -16.39
N LEU A 70 -4.30 16.06 -15.50
CA LEU A 70 -4.15 14.63 -15.70
C LEU A 70 -5.08 13.87 -14.75
N ALA A 71 -5.93 13.01 -15.30
CA ALA A 71 -6.78 12.13 -14.47
C ALA A 71 -5.95 11.01 -13.86
N ILE A 72 -6.26 10.62 -12.62
CA ILE A 72 -5.49 9.57 -11.93
C ILE A 72 -5.56 8.23 -12.67
N ARG A 73 -6.65 7.94 -13.36
CA ARG A 73 -6.80 6.71 -14.16
C ARG A 73 -5.72 6.54 -15.23
N ASP A 74 -5.17 7.66 -15.73
CA ASP A 74 -4.19 7.65 -16.81
C ASP A 74 -2.77 7.32 -16.34
N VAL A 75 -2.52 7.42 -15.02
CA VAL A 75 -1.19 7.24 -14.44
C VAL A 75 -1.14 6.22 -13.31
N MET A 76 -2.26 5.65 -12.93
CA MET A 76 -2.32 4.58 -11.93
C MET A 76 -1.65 3.31 -12.42
N THR A 77 -1.25 2.44 -11.47
CA THR A 77 -0.85 1.07 -11.78
C THR A 77 -2.08 0.19 -11.88
N SER A 78 -2.24 -0.52 -13.00
CA SER A 78 -3.31 -1.48 -13.26
C SER A 78 -2.79 -2.61 -14.15
N PRO A 79 -3.43 -3.79 -14.17
CA PRO A 79 -4.51 -4.21 -13.28
C PRO A 79 -4.06 -4.36 -11.84
N VAL A 80 -5.02 -4.41 -10.90
CA VAL A 80 -4.74 -4.68 -9.49
C VAL A 80 -4.81 -6.17 -9.22
N PHE A 81 -3.95 -6.64 -8.34
CA PHE A 81 -4.03 -7.98 -7.77
C PHE A 81 -4.70 -7.89 -6.40
N TRP A 82 -5.48 -8.89 -6.05
CA TRP A 82 -6.21 -8.90 -4.78
C TRP A 82 -5.96 -10.16 -3.99
N ILE A 83 -6.24 -10.08 -2.70
CA ILE A 83 -6.14 -11.20 -1.77
C ILE A 83 -7.35 -11.16 -0.82
N SER A 84 -7.80 -12.35 -0.40
CA SER A 84 -8.86 -12.46 0.61
C SER A 84 -8.35 -12.09 1.99
N MET A 85 -9.21 -11.48 2.81
CA MET A 85 -8.94 -11.25 4.23
C MET A 85 -8.61 -12.52 5.00
N ASP A 86 -9.19 -13.64 4.60
CA ASP A 86 -9.02 -14.93 5.28
C ASP A 86 -7.75 -15.66 4.87
N GLU A 87 -7.05 -15.14 3.86
CA GLU A 87 -5.82 -15.76 3.37
C GLU A 87 -4.64 -15.48 4.32
N ARG A 88 -3.66 -16.36 4.27
CA ARG A 88 -2.44 -16.23 5.05
C ARG A 88 -1.51 -15.19 4.43
N TYR A 89 -0.80 -14.46 5.28
CA TYR A 89 0.09 -13.38 4.81
C TYR A 89 1.28 -13.90 3.98
N GLU A 90 1.69 -15.14 4.16
CA GLU A 90 2.73 -15.76 3.32
C GLU A 90 2.30 -15.85 1.86
N VAL A 91 1.01 -16.06 1.60
CA VAL A 91 0.47 -16.06 0.24
C VAL A 91 0.57 -14.65 -0.38
N ALA A 92 0.28 -13.62 0.41
CA ALA A 92 0.45 -12.23 -0.03
C ALA A 92 1.90 -11.93 -0.44
N LYS A 93 2.87 -12.37 0.37
CA LYS A 93 4.29 -12.21 0.04
C LYS A 93 4.65 -12.90 -1.28
N ALA A 94 4.17 -14.11 -1.47
CA ALA A 94 4.41 -14.89 -2.69
C ALA A 94 3.82 -14.19 -3.93
N ILE A 95 2.60 -13.67 -3.84
CA ILE A 95 1.96 -12.92 -4.93
C ILE A 95 2.76 -11.66 -5.27
N MET A 96 3.20 -10.91 -4.25
CA MET A 96 3.97 -9.68 -4.47
C MET A 96 5.28 -9.94 -5.19
N VAL A 97 5.97 -11.02 -4.84
CA VAL A 97 7.21 -11.44 -5.50
C VAL A 97 6.93 -11.90 -6.93
N ASP A 98 5.95 -12.79 -7.12
CA ASP A 98 5.61 -13.35 -8.43
C ASP A 98 5.14 -12.28 -9.42
N LYS A 99 4.36 -11.32 -8.97
CA LYS A 99 3.79 -10.26 -9.80
C LYS A 99 4.60 -8.96 -9.80
N ASP A 100 5.68 -8.90 -9.03
CA ASP A 100 6.51 -7.69 -8.86
C ASP A 100 5.65 -6.47 -8.47
N VAL A 101 4.76 -6.67 -7.50
CA VAL A 101 3.91 -5.62 -6.96
C VAL A 101 4.17 -5.45 -5.46
N ARG A 102 3.89 -4.25 -4.94
CA ARG A 102 4.11 -3.91 -3.52
C ARG A 102 2.84 -3.71 -2.74
N HIS A 103 1.71 -3.79 -3.40
CA HIS A 103 0.39 -3.62 -2.80
C HIS A 103 -0.56 -4.66 -3.36
N LEU A 104 -1.41 -5.18 -2.50
CA LEU A 104 -2.53 -6.04 -2.89
C LEU A 104 -3.82 -5.42 -2.35
N VAL A 105 -4.84 -5.41 -3.18
CA VAL A 105 -6.18 -5.04 -2.76
C VAL A 105 -6.73 -6.15 -1.87
N VAL A 106 -7.29 -5.80 -0.73
CA VAL A 106 -7.88 -6.75 0.22
C VAL A 106 -9.40 -6.77 0.03
N LYS A 107 -9.95 -7.96 -0.12
CA LYS A 107 -11.40 -8.19 -0.28
C LYS A 107 -11.91 -9.13 0.79
N ASP A 108 -13.17 -8.89 1.22
CA ASP A 108 -13.86 -9.79 2.15
C ASP A 108 -14.51 -10.98 1.41
N GLY A 109 -15.19 -11.85 2.17
CA GLY A 109 -15.87 -13.02 1.61
C GLY A 109 -16.99 -12.71 0.61
N LYS A 110 -17.48 -11.47 0.58
CA LYS A 110 -18.43 -10.97 -0.43
C LYS A 110 -17.75 -10.20 -1.55
N ARG A 111 -16.42 -10.28 -1.64
CA ARG A 111 -15.56 -9.58 -2.63
C ARG A 111 -15.65 -8.06 -2.58
N ARG A 112 -16.02 -7.50 -1.43
CA ARG A 112 -16.03 -6.05 -1.23
C ARG A 112 -14.64 -5.57 -0.84
N TYR A 113 -14.30 -4.38 -1.33
CA TYR A 113 -13.03 -3.73 -0.99
C TYR A 113 -12.96 -3.42 0.51
N ARG A 114 -11.87 -3.85 1.16
CA ARG A 114 -11.64 -3.69 2.59
C ARG A 114 -10.32 -2.98 2.92
N GLY A 115 -9.68 -2.43 1.93
CA GLY A 115 -8.38 -1.77 2.06
C GLY A 115 -7.33 -2.46 1.20
N PHE A 116 -6.08 -2.15 1.44
CA PHE A 116 -4.97 -2.85 0.80
C PHE A 116 -3.86 -3.11 1.80
N VAL A 117 -3.01 -4.07 1.48
CA VAL A 117 -1.84 -4.43 2.27
C VAL A 117 -0.58 -4.14 1.44
N SER A 118 0.43 -3.57 2.10
CA SER A 118 1.72 -3.28 1.47
C SER A 118 2.79 -4.30 1.86
N SER A 119 3.82 -4.39 1.03
CA SER A 119 5.01 -5.21 1.35
C SER A 119 5.66 -4.79 2.66
N ARG A 120 5.65 -3.49 2.98
CA ARG A 120 6.16 -2.97 4.25
C ARG A 120 5.40 -3.53 5.44
N GLU A 121 4.07 -3.57 5.37
CA GLU A 121 3.24 -4.11 6.45
C GLU A 121 3.46 -5.61 6.66
N LEU A 122 3.70 -6.36 5.57
CA LEU A 122 4.05 -7.77 5.67
C LEU A 122 5.41 -7.96 6.33
N LEU A 123 6.38 -7.10 6.00
CA LEU A 123 7.69 -7.10 6.66
C LEU A 123 7.57 -6.74 8.14
N GLU A 124 6.78 -5.76 8.50
CA GLU A 124 6.50 -5.39 9.89
C GLU A 124 5.87 -6.56 10.65
N ALA A 125 4.96 -7.31 10.01
CA ALA A 125 4.36 -8.51 10.60
C ALA A 125 5.40 -9.61 10.87
N ASP A 126 6.36 -9.81 9.96
CA ASP A 126 7.47 -10.73 10.18
C ASP A 126 8.34 -10.32 11.38
N LEU A 127 8.61 -9.04 11.53
CA LEU A 127 9.45 -8.49 12.59
C LEU A 127 8.73 -8.42 13.93
N TRP A 128 7.40 -8.41 13.94
CA TRP A 128 6.60 -8.32 15.17
C TRP A 128 6.90 -9.48 16.14
N ASP A 129 7.14 -10.65 15.59
CA ASP A 129 7.52 -11.82 16.38
C ASP A 129 9.01 -11.80 16.79
N SER A 130 9.77 -10.81 16.32
CA SER A 130 11.19 -10.60 16.58
C SER A 130 11.47 -9.33 17.37
N ARG A 131 10.61 -8.99 18.32
CA ARG A 131 10.75 -7.77 19.16
C ARG A 131 12.12 -7.65 19.83
N ASP A 132 12.68 -8.77 20.24
CA ASP A 132 14.00 -8.81 20.86
C ASP A 132 15.10 -8.38 19.88
N LEU A 133 14.96 -8.71 18.60
CA LEU A 133 15.90 -8.30 17.56
C LEU A 133 15.84 -6.79 17.32
N VAL A 134 14.65 -6.21 17.25
CA VAL A 134 14.47 -4.76 17.10
C VAL A 134 15.03 -4.00 18.31
N GLY A 135 14.81 -4.52 19.54
CA GLY A 135 15.41 -3.98 20.75
C GLY A 135 16.92 -3.96 20.69
N LYS A 136 17.54 -5.09 20.30
CA LYS A 136 19.00 -5.19 20.16
C LYS A 136 19.56 -4.23 19.11
N LEU A 137 18.85 -4.03 17.99
CA LEU A 137 19.28 -3.06 16.97
C LEU A 137 19.35 -1.65 17.53
N ASN A 138 18.37 -1.25 18.33
CA ASN A 138 18.34 0.07 18.95
C ASN A 138 19.45 0.22 19.99
N ASP A 139 19.61 -0.77 20.87
CA ASP A 139 20.52 -0.69 22.01
C ASP A 139 21.99 -0.94 21.61
N ASP A 140 22.24 -1.95 20.80
CA ASP A 140 23.59 -2.41 20.50
C ASP A 140 24.15 -1.87 19.17
N TYR A 141 23.31 -1.65 18.19
CA TYR A 141 23.74 -1.27 16.83
C TYR A 141 23.67 0.23 16.62
N TYR A 142 22.53 0.84 16.86
CA TYR A 142 22.31 2.26 16.57
C TYR A 142 22.87 3.20 17.64
N ALA A 143 23.03 2.74 18.88
CA ALA A 143 23.61 3.54 19.97
C ALA A 143 25.01 4.11 19.62
N HIS A 144 25.74 3.45 18.71
CA HIS A 144 27.08 3.84 18.30
C HIS A 144 27.15 4.53 16.92
N GLN A 145 26.04 4.56 16.16
CA GLN A 145 26.05 5.10 14.80
C GLN A 145 25.49 6.51 14.68
N PHE A 146 24.59 6.90 15.56
CA PHE A 146 23.92 8.19 15.53
C PHE A 146 24.33 9.06 16.73
N GLN A 147 25.63 9.22 16.95
CA GLN A 147 26.10 10.23 17.90
C GLN A 147 26.06 11.60 17.20
N PRO A 148 25.42 12.63 17.81
CA PRO A 148 25.41 13.99 17.27
C PRO A 148 26.80 14.61 17.21
#